data_e737591488893917dd84e79a615446e4
#
_entry.id   e737591488893917dd84e79a615446e4
#
_cell.length_a   1.000
_cell.length_b   1.000
_cell.length_c   1.000
_cell.angle_alpha   90.00
_cell.angle_beta   90.00
_cell.angle_gamma   90.00
#
_symmetry.space_group_name_H-M   'P 1'
#
loop_
_entity.id
_entity.type
_entity.pdbx_description
1 polymer ?
#
loop_
_entity_poly.entity_id
_entity_poly.type
_entity_poly.pdbx_seq_one_letter_code
_entity_poly.pdbx_strand_id
1 'polypeptide(L)'
;MPRQVSLEKTRNIGIMAHIDAGKTTTTERILYYTGVNHKIGETHDGASTMDWMVQEKERGITITSAATTAFWFGSKHQYDKHRINIIDTPGHVDFTVEVERSLRVLDGSVTVLCAKGGVEPQSETVWRQADNYGVPRMVYVNKMDIMGANFYHVVQMMKDRLKCNAVPIQLPIGAESDFRGIVDLVTMKAEIYHNEDGTDYSEEEIPEEMQDLANEYHEKLIESVAELDEDLMEKYFGGEELTIDEIKSTIRKATIDNTMVPVTCGSSYRNKGVQMLLDAIIDYMPAPTDVPAIKGVDPETGDEVERPSSDKEPFAALAFKIATDPFVGKLCFFRVYSGTVSAGTTVYNSVKDNNERLGRILQMHANDRKDIDCVYAGDIAAAVGLRNTTTGD
;
A
#
# COMPACT_ATOMS: atom_id res chain seq x y z
N MET A 1 -16.13 -18.97 -10.86
CA MET A 1 -15.23 -19.72 -9.95
C MET A 1 -15.39 -19.13 -8.56
N PRO A 2 -15.18 -19.86 -7.46
CA PRO A 2 -15.20 -19.26 -6.12
C PRO A 2 -14.05 -18.27 -5.96
N ARG A 3 -14.21 -17.27 -5.07
CA ARG A 3 -13.19 -16.30 -4.68
C ARG A 3 -11.93 -17.04 -4.22
N GLN A 4 -10.76 -16.60 -4.71
CA GLN A 4 -9.47 -17.23 -4.35
C GLN A 4 -8.94 -16.79 -2.98
N VAL A 5 -9.24 -15.56 -2.57
CA VAL A 5 -8.79 -14.94 -1.31
C VAL A 5 -9.95 -14.17 -0.72
N SER A 6 -10.21 -14.31 0.57
CA SER A 6 -11.30 -13.59 1.24
C SER A 6 -11.08 -12.08 1.27
N LEU A 7 -12.14 -11.31 1.51
CA LEU A 7 -12.07 -9.85 1.60
C LEU A 7 -11.13 -9.39 2.71
N GLU A 8 -11.17 -10.03 3.87
CA GLU A 8 -10.32 -9.68 5.02
C GLU A 8 -8.83 -9.88 4.71
N LYS A 9 -8.50 -10.77 3.76
CA LYS A 9 -7.12 -11.04 3.31
C LYS A 9 -6.73 -10.28 2.04
N THR A 10 -7.50 -9.28 1.65
CA THR A 10 -7.23 -8.41 0.51
C THR A 10 -6.73 -7.05 1.00
N ARG A 11 -5.77 -6.46 0.30
CA ARG A 11 -5.22 -5.12 0.55
C ARG A 11 -5.19 -4.36 -0.77
N ASN A 12 -5.83 -3.19 -0.82
CA ASN A 12 -5.78 -2.28 -1.97
C ASN A 12 -4.91 -1.09 -1.59
N ILE A 13 -3.66 -1.12 -1.98
CA ILE A 13 -2.61 -0.23 -1.47
C ILE A 13 -2.04 0.64 -2.58
N GLY A 14 -1.95 1.95 -2.32
CA GLY A 14 -1.19 2.89 -3.14
C GLY A 14 0.24 3.02 -2.64
N ILE A 15 1.19 3.11 -3.55
CA ILE A 15 2.56 3.48 -3.23
C ILE A 15 2.76 4.93 -3.66
N MET A 16 3.04 5.79 -2.70
CA MET A 16 3.19 7.23 -2.87
C MET A 16 4.61 7.66 -2.48
N ALA A 17 5.17 8.61 -3.21
CA ALA A 17 6.49 9.15 -2.90
C ALA A 17 6.72 10.46 -3.61
N HIS A 18 7.65 11.29 -3.11
CA HIS A 18 8.23 12.35 -3.92
C HIS A 18 9.21 11.78 -4.95
N ILE A 19 9.63 12.61 -5.90
CA ILE A 19 10.61 12.23 -6.92
C ILE A 19 11.89 11.75 -6.24
N ASP A 20 12.47 10.70 -6.76
CA ASP A 20 13.72 10.08 -6.27
C ASP A 20 13.67 9.51 -4.84
N ALA A 21 12.52 9.37 -4.20
CA ALA A 21 12.43 8.65 -2.92
C ALA A 21 12.65 7.13 -3.06
N GLY A 22 12.61 6.62 -4.29
CA GLY A 22 12.77 5.20 -4.59
C GLY A 22 11.44 4.45 -4.68
N LYS A 23 10.36 5.13 -5.09
CA LYS A 23 9.03 4.53 -5.29
C LYS A 23 9.09 3.33 -6.24
N THR A 24 9.54 3.54 -7.46
CA THR A 24 9.62 2.50 -8.49
C THR A 24 10.50 1.34 -8.04
N THR A 25 11.67 1.62 -7.44
CA THR A 25 12.54 0.58 -6.89
C THR A 25 11.82 -0.23 -5.81
N THR A 26 11.10 0.41 -4.91
CA THR A 26 10.33 -0.28 -3.85
C THR A 26 9.24 -1.17 -4.45
N THR A 27 8.48 -0.66 -5.41
CA THR A 27 7.43 -1.43 -6.09
C THR A 27 8.00 -2.63 -6.84
N GLU A 28 9.11 -2.45 -7.58
CA GLU A 28 9.79 -3.55 -8.29
C GLU A 28 10.28 -4.63 -7.31
N ARG A 29 10.79 -4.27 -6.12
CA ARG A 29 11.20 -5.23 -5.08
C ARG A 29 10.01 -5.96 -4.48
N ILE A 30 8.89 -5.28 -4.27
CA ILE A 30 7.64 -5.92 -3.84
C ILE A 30 7.22 -6.97 -4.88
N LEU A 31 7.23 -6.64 -6.17
CA LEU A 31 6.87 -7.56 -7.24
C LEU A 31 7.84 -8.75 -7.33
N TYR A 32 9.12 -8.52 -7.08
CA TYR A 32 10.12 -9.59 -7.04
C TYR A 32 9.88 -10.56 -5.88
N TYR A 33 9.76 -10.06 -4.65
CA TYR A 33 9.55 -10.91 -3.47
C TYR A 33 8.21 -11.64 -3.44
N THR A 34 7.21 -11.08 -4.09
CA THR A 34 5.90 -11.74 -4.26
C THR A 34 5.85 -12.72 -5.45
N GLY A 35 6.96 -12.86 -6.19
CA GLY A 35 7.08 -13.81 -7.30
C GLY A 35 6.35 -13.37 -8.59
N VAL A 36 5.89 -12.12 -8.67
CA VAL A 36 5.32 -11.55 -9.89
C VAL A 36 6.43 -11.33 -10.94
N ASN A 37 7.59 -10.83 -10.51
CA ASN A 37 8.78 -10.68 -11.33
C ASN A 37 9.80 -11.77 -11.00
N HIS A 38 10.41 -12.36 -12.04
CA HIS A 38 11.44 -13.38 -11.89
C HIS A 38 12.86 -12.82 -11.80
N LYS A 39 13.04 -11.54 -12.08
CA LYS A 39 14.32 -10.83 -12.01
C LYS A 39 14.15 -9.52 -11.27
N ILE A 40 15.17 -9.12 -10.54
CA ILE A 40 15.26 -7.80 -9.96
C ILE A 40 15.47 -6.81 -11.12
N GLY A 41 14.43 -6.02 -11.44
CA GLY A 41 14.51 -4.93 -12.41
C GLY A 41 15.26 -3.75 -11.79
N GLU A 42 16.27 -3.23 -12.49
CA GLU A 42 16.91 -1.97 -12.13
C GLU A 42 16.30 -0.82 -12.92
N THR A 43 15.88 0.21 -12.21
CA THR A 43 15.23 1.40 -12.82
C THR A 43 16.17 2.16 -13.75
N HIS A 44 17.49 2.13 -13.47
CA HIS A 44 18.50 2.79 -14.28
C HIS A 44 18.75 2.12 -15.65
N ASP A 45 18.42 0.84 -15.77
CA ASP A 45 18.59 0.08 -17.01
C ASP A 45 17.32 0.04 -17.89
N GLY A 46 16.28 0.80 -17.53
CA GLY A 46 14.99 0.82 -18.24
C GLY A 46 14.21 -0.51 -18.16
N ALA A 47 14.57 -1.36 -17.18
CA ALA A 47 13.98 -2.69 -16.98
C ALA A 47 12.79 -2.70 -16.00
N SER A 48 12.27 -1.51 -15.62
CA SER A 48 11.10 -1.40 -14.76
C SER A 48 9.87 -2.03 -15.41
N THR A 49 9.16 -2.84 -14.65
CA THR A 49 7.92 -3.53 -15.08
C THR A 49 6.71 -2.62 -14.94
N MET A 50 6.68 -1.74 -13.95
CA MET A 50 5.56 -0.82 -13.70
C MET A 50 5.61 0.42 -14.58
N ASP A 51 6.79 0.94 -14.90
CA ASP A 51 6.97 2.05 -15.83
C ASP A 51 7.06 1.49 -17.25
N TRP A 52 5.93 1.30 -17.91
CA TRP A 52 5.84 0.63 -19.23
C TRP A 52 5.91 1.58 -20.41
N MET A 53 5.65 2.88 -20.21
CA MET A 53 5.74 3.88 -21.29
C MET A 53 7.19 4.24 -21.57
N VAL A 54 7.51 4.48 -22.84
CA VAL A 54 8.86 4.91 -23.26
C VAL A 54 9.29 6.18 -22.51
N GLN A 55 8.37 7.15 -22.36
CA GLN A 55 8.63 8.40 -21.65
C GLN A 55 8.88 8.19 -20.14
N GLU A 56 8.22 7.22 -19.51
CA GLU A 56 8.46 6.86 -18.11
C GLU A 56 9.86 6.27 -17.95
N LYS A 57 10.26 5.36 -18.83
CA LYS A 57 11.58 4.73 -18.83
C LYS A 57 12.71 5.71 -19.12
N GLU A 58 12.52 6.58 -20.11
CA GLU A 58 13.53 7.58 -20.48
C GLU A 58 13.74 8.64 -19.40
N ARG A 59 12.70 9.00 -18.66
CA ARG A 59 12.75 10.04 -17.63
C ARG A 59 12.92 9.50 -16.21
N GLY A 60 12.76 8.21 -16.01
CA GLY A 60 12.81 7.56 -14.69
C GLY A 60 11.69 8.00 -13.74
N ILE A 61 10.53 8.44 -14.28
CA ILE A 61 9.38 8.90 -13.50
C ILE A 61 8.11 8.16 -13.92
N THR A 62 7.26 7.84 -12.96
CA THR A 62 5.92 7.31 -13.23
C THR A 62 5.00 8.45 -13.67
N ILE A 63 4.42 8.33 -14.85
CA ILE A 63 3.47 9.30 -15.42
C ILE A 63 2.04 8.85 -15.21
N THR A 64 1.79 7.55 -15.41
CA THR A 64 0.45 6.96 -15.28
C THR A 64 0.42 5.92 -14.19
N SER A 65 -0.63 5.93 -13.36
CA SER A 65 -0.82 4.90 -12.34
C SER A 65 -0.96 3.52 -13.00
N ALA A 66 -0.21 2.55 -12.49
CA ALA A 66 -0.30 1.14 -12.89
C ALA A 66 -0.88 0.33 -11.74
N ALA A 67 -1.72 -0.66 -12.06
CA ALA A 67 -2.31 -1.55 -11.07
C ALA A 67 -1.77 -2.97 -11.29
N THR A 68 -1.31 -3.59 -10.22
CA THR A 68 -0.78 -4.96 -10.25
C THR A 68 -1.28 -5.74 -9.04
N THR A 69 -1.61 -7.01 -9.26
CA THR A 69 -1.99 -7.93 -8.17
C THR A 69 -0.81 -8.82 -7.82
N ALA A 70 -0.50 -8.88 -6.53
CA ALA A 70 0.51 -9.74 -5.95
C ALA A 70 -0.09 -10.60 -4.82
N PHE A 71 0.60 -11.68 -4.46
CA PHE A 71 0.22 -12.54 -3.34
C PHE A 71 1.36 -12.66 -2.36
N TRP A 72 1.04 -12.59 -1.06
CA TRP A 72 2.03 -12.69 -0.01
C TRP A 72 1.58 -13.67 1.08
N PHE A 73 2.52 -14.41 1.63
CA PHE A 73 2.31 -15.42 2.68
C PHE A 73 3.08 -15.08 3.97
N GLY A 74 3.77 -13.95 3.98
CA GLY A 74 4.69 -13.54 5.04
C GLY A 74 6.14 -13.87 4.73
N SER A 75 7.04 -13.08 5.32
CA SER A 75 8.50 -13.25 5.20
C SER A 75 8.99 -14.62 5.68
N LYS A 76 8.27 -15.24 6.62
CA LYS A 76 8.50 -16.58 7.19
C LYS A 76 7.36 -17.56 6.88
N HIS A 77 6.53 -17.26 5.88
CA HIS A 77 5.32 -18.03 5.56
C HIS A 77 4.34 -18.17 6.73
N GLN A 78 4.29 -17.18 7.62
CA GLN A 78 3.47 -17.17 8.83
C GLN A 78 2.00 -16.78 8.58
N TYR A 79 1.67 -16.25 7.39
CA TYR A 79 0.31 -15.87 7.04
C TYR A 79 -0.31 -16.84 6.03
N ASP A 80 -1.62 -16.94 6.07
CA ASP A 80 -2.37 -17.45 4.93
C ASP A 80 -2.19 -16.56 3.71
N LYS A 81 -2.57 -17.05 2.54
CA LYS A 81 -2.49 -16.31 1.29
C LYS A 81 -3.24 -14.99 1.36
N HIS A 82 -2.53 -13.88 1.30
CA HIS A 82 -3.07 -12.53 1.15
C HIS A 82 -2.93 -12.04 -0.28
N ARG A 83 -3.91 -11.27 -0.73
CA ARG A 83 -3.90 -10.59 -2.02
C ARG A 83 -3.59 -9.12 -1.80
N ILE A 84 -2.57 -8.62 -2.46
CA ILE A 84 -2.18 -7.21 -2.42
C ILE A 84 -2.34 -6.65 -3.82
N ASN A 85 -3.31 -5.76 -4.00
CA ASN A 85 -3.44 -4.98 -5.21
C ASN A 85 -2.67 -3.68 -5.00
N ILE A 86 -1.65 -3.47 -5.81
CA ILE A 86 -0.77 -2.32 -5.73
C ILE A 86 -1.14 -1.36 -6.84
N ILE A 87 -1.43 -0.11 -6.49
CA ILE A 87 -1.58 0.99 -7.43
C ILE A 87 -0.35 1.88 -7.26
N ASP A 88 0.52 1.87 -8.26
CA ASP A 88 1.66 2.76 -8.32
C ASP A 88 1.20 4.14 -8.80
N THR A 89 1.34 5.16 -7.95
CA THR A 89 0.86 6.51 -8.22
C THR A 89 2.00 7.41 -8.68
N PRO A 90 1.76 8.37 -9.62
CA PRO A 90 2.78 9.35 -9.98
C PRO A 90 3.27 10.13 -8.76
N GLY A 91 4.58 10.38 -8.70
CA GLY A 91 5.20 11.19 -7.63
C GLY A 91 5.37 12.67 -7.97
N HIS A 92 5.02 13.08 -9.20
CA HIS A 92 5.25 14.43 -9.69
C HIS A 92 4.02 15.33 -9.51
N VAL A 93 4.22 16.57 -9.11
CA VAL A 93 3.14 17.55 -8.87
C VAL A 93 2.28 17.82 -10.10
N ASP A 94 2.83 17.68 -11.30
CA ASP A 94 2.08 17.86 -12.57
C ASP A 94 1.00 16.79 -12.78
N PHE A 95 1.06 15.68 -12.06
CA PHE A 95 0.12 14.57 -12.16
C PHE A 95 -0.84 14.47 -10.98
N THR A 96 -1.13 15.59 -10.32
CA THR A 96 -2.01 15.68 -9.15
C THR A 96 -3.37 14.99 -9.36
N VAL A 97 -3.96 15.15 -10.55
CA VAL A 97 -5.26 14.52 -10.89
C VAL A 97 -5.19 12.99 -10.91
N GLU A 98 -4.07 12.41 -11.39
CA GLU A 98 -3.89 10.96 -11.37
C GLU A 98 -3.71 10.42 -9.93
N VAL A 99 -3.05 11.20 -9.08
CA VAL A 99 -2.92 10.87 -7.64
C VAL A 99 -4.30 10.87 -6.98
N GLU A 100 -5.11 11.90 -7.18
CA GLU A 100 -6.47 12.00 -6.62
C GLU A 100 -7.39 10.88 -7.09
N ARG A 101 -7.33 10.53 -8.38
CA ARG A 101 -8.10 9.40 -8.92
C ARG A 101 -7.72 8.08 -8.25
N SER A 102 -6.43 7.88 -8.01
CA SER A 102 -5.93 6.69 -7.33
C SER A 102 -6.37 6.67 -5.86
N LEU A 103 -6.27 7.80 -5.15
CA LEU A 103 -6.66 7.92 -3.74
C LEU A 103 -8.13 7.54 -3.49
N ARG A 104 -9.02 7.80 -4.44
CA ARG A 104 -10.44 7.44 -4.32
C ARG A 104 -10.72 5.95 -4.30
N VAL A 105 -9.81 5.13 -4.82
CA VAL A 105 -9.99 3.68 -4.96
C VAL A 105 -9.09 2.86 -4.06
N LEU A 106 -8.23 3.51 -3.29
CA LEU A 106 -7.36 2.87 -2.31
C LEU A 106 -8.05 2.68 -0.96
N ASP A 107 -7.74 1.59 -0.29
CA ASP A 107 -8.10 1.39 1.11
C ASP A 107 -7.03 1.92 2.05
N GLY A 108 -5.79 1.95 1.59
CA GLY A 108 -4.66 2.50 2.32
C GLY A 108 -3.49 2.85 1.41
N SER A 109 -2.48 3.50 1.95
CA SER A 109 -1.27 3.86 1.20
C SER A 109 0.01 3.68 2.00
N VAL A 110 1.08 3.37 1.29
CA VAL A 110 2.45 3.40 1.79
C VAL A 110 3.13 4.63 1.22
N THR A 111 3.53 5.54 2.06
CA THR A 111 4.30 6.72 1.67
C THR A 111 5.79 6.42 1.83
N VAL A 112 6.52 6.45 0.73
CA VAL A 112 7.98 6.23 0.71
C VAL A 112 8.68 7.57 0.87
N LEU A 113 9.45 7.72 1.93
CA LEU A 113 10.28 8.90 2.22
C LEU A 113 11.76 8.54 2.10
N CYS A 114 12.57 9.46 1.59
CA CYS A 114 14.02 9.29 1.55
C CYS A 114 14.63 9.54 2.93
N ALA A 115 15.49 8.63 3.43
CA ALA A 115 16.13 8.76 4.73
C ALA A 115 17.04 10.00 4.87
N LYS A 116 17.47 10.58 3.74
CA LYS A 116 18.26 11.81 3.71
C LYS A 116 17.40 13.06 3.55
N GLY A 117 16.48 13.06 2.57
CA GLY A 117 15.65 14.22 2.25
C GLY A 117 14.44 14.37 3.17
N GLY A 118 13.94 13.27 3.69
CA GLY A 118 12.77 13.24 4.57
C GLY A 118 11.51 13.74 3.90
N VAL A 119 10.80 14.65 4.57
CA VAL A 119 9.58 15.25 4.06
C VAL A 119 9.90 16.43 3.15
N GLU A 120 9.59 16.29 1.87
CA GLU A 120 9.74 17.32 0.84
C GLU A 120 8.39 17.99 0.51
N PRO A 121 8.36 19.15 -0.17
CA PRO A 121 7.11 19.85 -0.50
C PRO A 121 6.13 19.00 -1.30
N GLN A 122 6.63 18.11 -2.18
CA GLN A 122 5.80 17.18 -2.93
C GLN A 122 5.16 16.13 -2.01
N SER A 123 5.91 15.63 -1.02
CA SER A 123 5.39 14.71 0.01
C SER A 123 4.26 15.36 0.81
N GLU A 124 4.38 16.62 1.17
CA GLU A 124 3.33 17.37 1.88
C GLU A 124 2.06 17.51 1.03
N THR A 125 2.21 17.76 -0.26
CA THR A 125 1.06 17.91 -1.17
C THR A 125 0.28 16.60 -1.26
N VAL A 126 0.95 15.49 -1.53
CA VAL A 126 0.33 14.16 -1.62
C VAL A 126 -0.26 13.73 -0.27
N TRP A 127 0.41 14.08 0.83
CA TRP A 127 -0.08 13.81 2.18
C TRP A 127 -1.40 14.51 2.46
N ARG A 128 -1.51 15.80 2.15
CA ARG A 128 -2.75 16.58 2.30
C ARG A 128 -3.88 16.06 1.43
N GLN A 129 -3.57 15.59 0.22
CA GLN A 129 -4.57 14.95 -0.63
C GLN A 129 -5.10 13.66 0.01
N ALA A 130 -4.22 12.83 0.57
CA ALA A 130 -4.62 11.64 1.29
C ALA A 130 -5.46 11.96 2.54
N ASP A 131 -5.17 13.07 3.25
CA ASP A 131 -6.00 13.56 4.36
C ASP A 131 -7.42 13.88 3.90
N ASN A 132 -7.57 14.57 2.77
CA ASN A 132 -8.88 14.94 2.22
C ASN A 132 -9.76 13.72 1.90
N TYR A 133 -9.16 12.60 1.52
CA TYR A 133 -9.86 11.35 1.24
C TYR A 133 -9.91 10.39 2.43
N GLY A 134 -9.34 10.78 3.58
CA GLY A 134 -9.31 9.95 4.78
C GLY A 134 -8.57 8.62 4.61
N VAL A 135 -7.60 8.55 3.70
CA VAL A 135 -6.88 7.31 3.37
C VAL A 135 -5.91 6.94 4.51
N PRO A 136 -6.04 5.77 5.13
CA PRO A 136 -5.09 5.25 6.10
C PRO A 136 -3.68 5.13 5.50
N ARG A 137 -2.66 5.46 6.29
CA ARG A 137 -1.27 5.53 5.83
C ARG A 137 -0.30 4.86 6.76
N MET A 138 0.73 4.27 6.17
CA MET A 138 1.98 3.95 6.82
C MET A 138 3.14 4.56 6.04
N VAL A 139 4.31 4.70 6.66
CA VAL A 139 5.49 5.28 6.04
C VAL A 139 6.62 4.27 6.00
N TYR A 140 7.30 4.24 4.88
CA TYR A 140 8.53 3.50 4.67
C TYR A 140 9.68 4.46 4.42
N VAL A 141 10.60 4.58 5.38
CA VAL A 141 11.81 5.39 5.27
C VAL A 141 12.84 4.57 4.50
N ASN A 142 12.98 4.90 3.23
CA ASN A 142 13.81 4.21 2.25
C ASN A 142 15.19 4.85 2.11
N LYS A 143 16.11 4.16 1.45
CA LYS A 143 17.47 4.62 1.21
C LYS A 143 18.30 4.79 2.49
N MET A 144 18.14 3.88 3.44
CA MET A 144 18.95 3.87 4.66
C MET A 144 20.46 3.64 4.40
N ASP A 145 20.81 3.22 3.18
CA ASP A 145 22.17 2.93 2.71
C ASP A 145 22.93 4.13 2.15
N ILE A 146 22.28 5.28 1.95
CA ILE A 146 22.95 6.45 1.34
C ILE A 146 23.59 7.36 2.39
N MET A 147 24.63 8.08 1.97
CA MET A 147 25.30 9.07 2.83
C MET A 147 24.35 10.17 3.29
N GLY A 148 24.30 10.41 4.59
CA GLY A 148 23.40 11.35 5.24
C GLY A 148 22.03 10.77 5.61
N ALA A 149 21.82 9.47 5.50
CA ALA A 149 20.61 8.81 5.94
C ALA A 149 20.41 8.95 7.45
N ASN A 150 19.24 9.45 7.88
CA ASN A 150 18.88 9.62 9.29
C ASN A 150 17.40 9.36 9.51
N PHE A 151 17.08 8.16 9.92
CA PHE A 151 15.71 7.72 10.22
C PHE A 151 15.01 8.60 11.25
N TYR A 152 15.67 8.89 12.35
CA TYR A 152 15.09 9.64 13.48
C TYR A 152 14.76 11.07 13.11
N HIS A 153 15.60 11.69 12.28
CA HIS A 153 15.35 13.02 11.74
C HIS A 153 14.10 13.03 10.83
N VAL A 154 13.94 12.01 9.98
CA VAL A 154 12.76 11.89 9.11
C VAL A 154 11.49 11.74 9.94
N VAL A 155 11.49 10.91 11.00
CA VAL A 155 10.35 10.76 11.93
C VAL A 155 10.01 12.12 12.58
N GLN A 156 11.02 12.88 12.99
CA GLN A 156 10.80 14.21 13.56
C GLN A 156 10.21 15.19 12.52
N MET A 157 10.72 15.18 11.29
CA MET A 157 10.15 15.98 10.19
C MET A 157 8.68 15.64 9.92
N MET A 158 8.29 14.37 10.00
CA MET A 158 6.89 13.96 9.85
C MET A 158 6.01 14.62 10.93
N LYS A 159 6.45 14.61 12.18
CA LYS A 159 5.74 15.27 13.30
C LYS A 159 5.65 16.78 13.11
N ASP A 160 6.74 17.40 12.68
CA ASP A 160 6.84 18.87 12.58
C ASP A 160 6.12 19.42 11.34
N ARG A 161 6.23 18.77 10.19
CA ARG A 161 5.74 19.27 8.90
C ARG A 161 4.40 18.65 8.48
N LEU A 162 4.21 17.34 8.69
CA LEU A 162 2.96 16.65 8.35
C LEU A 162 1.95 16.68 9.49
N LYS A 163 2.38 17.06 10.71
CA LYS A 163 1.53 17.11 11.91
C LYS A 163 0.82 15.79 12.21
N CYS A 164 1.43 14.68 11.85
CA CYS A 164 0.90 13.36 12.08
C CYS A 164 1.50 12.69 13.32
N ASN A 165 0.78 11.74 13.90
CA ASN A 165 1.28 10.90 14.99
C ASN A 165 2.15 9.77 14.40
N ALA A 166 3.38 10.12 14.00
CA ALA A 166 4.36 9.18 13.47
C ALA A 166 4.94 8.33 14.59
N VAL A 167 4.72 7.03 14.53
CA VAL A 167 5.18 6.07 15.54
C VAL A 167 6.05 5.00 14.88
N PRO A 168 7.35 4.98 15.15
CA PRO A 168 8.23 3.91 14.70
C PRO A 168 7.76 2.54 15.21
N ILE A 169 7.60 1.59 14.32
CA ILE A 169 7.38 0.17 14.63
C ILE A 169 8.63 -0.66 14.32
N GLN A 170 9.59 -0.04 13.67
CA GLN A 170 10.90 -0.59 13.34
C GLN A 170 11.98 0.45 13.59
N LEU A 171 13.20 0.00 13.88
CA LEU A 171 14.39 0.84 13.90
C LEU A 171 15.46 0.26 12.95
N PRO A 172 16.24 1.11 12.26
CA PRO A 172 17.34 0.64 11.45
C PRO A 172 18.52 0.20 12.34
N ILE A 173 19.19 -0.88 11.95
CA ILE A 173 20.47 -1.30 12.53
C ILE A 173 21.59 -0.78 11.65
N GLY A 174 22.26 0.26 12.12
CA GLY A 174 23.21 1.02 11.32
C GLY A 174 22.56 2.00 10.35
N ALA A 175 23.38 2.74 9.65
CA ALA A 175 22.99 3.67 8.59
C ALA A 175 24.11 3.75 7.55
N GLU A 176 23.80 4.24 6.36
CA GLU A 176 24.73 4.36 5.24
C GLU A 176 25.33 2.98 4.87
N SER A 177 26.66 2.88 4.77
CA SER A 177 27.36 1.61 4.47
C SER A 177 27.16 0.54 5.55
N ASP A 178 26.86 0.95 6.78
CA ASP A 178 26.72 0.05 7.93
C ASP A 178 25.28 -0.43 8.14
N PHE A 179 24.35 0.00 7.28
CA PHE A 179 22.95 -0.46 7.34
C PHE A 179 22.87 -1.96 7.01
N ARG A 180 22.58 -2.77 8.03
CA ARG A 180 22.62 -4.24 7.92
C ARG A 180 21.34 -4.96 8.33
N GLY A 181 20.38 -4.26 8.91
CA GLY A 181 19.16 -4.91 9.39
C GLY A 181 18.16 -3.95 10.03
N ILE A 182 17.16 -4.55 10.64
CA ILE A 182 16.01 -3.85 11.20
C ILE A 182 15.66 -4.47 12.55
N VAL A 183 15.40 -3.64 13.55
CA VAL A 183 14.76 -4.06 14.81
C VAL A 183 13.25 -3.96 14.62
N ASP A 184 12.54 -5.04 14.88
CA ASP A 184 11.08 -5.03 15.05
C ASP A 184 10.75 -4.67 16.49
N LEU A 185 10.15 -3.51 16.71
CA LEU A 185 9.80 -3.00 18.04
C LEU A 185 8.59 -3.71 18.66
N VAL A 186 7.78 -4.41 17.86
CA VAL A 186 6.63 -5.15 18.37
C VAL A 186 7.07 -6.48 18.97
N THR A 187 7.92 -7.21 18.26
CA THR A 187 8.43 -8.53 18.70
C THR A 187 9.73 -8.45 19.49
N MET A 188 10.40 -7.31 19.48
CA MET A 188 11.72 -7.09 20.07
C MET A 188 12.77 -8.09 19.58
N LYS A 189 12.79 -8.30 18.27
CA LYS A 189 13.77 -9.11 17.55
C LYS A 189 14.44 -8.29 16.44
N ALA A 190 15.58 -8.74 16.00
CA ALA A 190 16.31 -8.14 14.89
C ALA A 190 16.24 -9.05 13.65
N GLU A 191 16.03 -8.45 12.48
CA GLU A 191 16.20 -9.11 11.18
C GLU A 191 17.52 -8.63 10.59
N ILE A 192 18.51 -9.51 10.52
CA ILE A 192 19.86 -9.22 10.02
C ILE A 192 20.03 -9.81 8.62
N TYR A 193 20.50 -9.00 7.69
CA TYR A 193 20.78 -9.40 6.31
C TYR A 193 22.26 -9.79 6.16
N HIS A 194 22.51 -10.96 5.57
CA HIS A 194 23.84 -11.55 5.42
C HIS A 194 24.42 -11.40 4.03
N ASN A 195 23.58 -11.05 3.05
CA ASN A 195 23.99 -10.83 1.65
C ASN A 195 23.45 -9.51 1.09
N GLU A 196 23.94 -9.14 -0.10
CA GLU A 196 23.54 -7.87 -0.75
C GLU A 196 22.22 -7.95 -1.49
N ASP A 197 21.80 -9.13 -1.92
CA ASP A 197 20.56 -9.35 -2.68
C ASP A 197 19.32 -9.54 -1.78
N GLY A 198 19.49 -9.48 -0.44
CA GLY A 198 18.41 -9.53 0.53
C GLY A 198 17.65 -10.85 0.61
N THR A 199 18.25 -11.93 0.07
CA THR A 199 17.64 -13.27 0.10
C THR A 199 18.07 -14.08 1.31
N ASP A 200 19.23 -13.77 1.88
CA ASP A 200 19.77 -14.40 3.08
C ASP A 200 19.68 -13.45 4.27
N TYR A 201 18.71 -13.69 5.12
CA TYR A 201 18.50 -12.95 6.36
C TYR A 201 17.98 -13.89 7.45
N SER A 202 18.25 -13.53 8.70
CA SER A 202 17.80 -14.29 9.86
C SER A 202 17.24 -13.38 10.96
N GLU A 203 16.29 -13.95 11.72
CA GLU A 203 15.85 -13.34 12.97
C GLU A 203 16.86 -13.67 14.06
N GLU A 204 17.33 -12.63 14.73
CA GLU A 204 18.32 -12.71 15.77
C GLU A 204 17.93 -11.89 16.98
N GLU A 205 18.67 -12.04 18.08
CA GLU A 205 18.54 -11.12 19.22
C GLU A 205 19.02 -9.71 18.80
N ILE A 206 18.44 -8.69 19.40
CA ILE A 206 18.82 -7.30 19.14
C ILE A 206 20.29 -7.12 19.51
N PRO A 207 21.11 -6.56 18.61
CA PRO A 207 22.51 -6.27 18.90
C PRO A 207 22.69 -5.43 20.15
N GLU A 208 23.73 -5.70 20.94
CA GLU A 208 23.96 -5.04 22.24
C GLU A 208 24.00 -3.51 22.11
N GLU A 209 24.60 -2.98 21.03
CA GLU A 209 24.66 -1.55 20.76
C GLU A 209 23.29 -0.91 20.49
N MET A 210 22.27 -1.70 20.16
CA MET A 210 20.91 -1.22 19.88
C MET A 210 19.95 -1.47 21.04
N GLN A 211 20.35 -2.23 22.06
CA GLN A 211 19.44 -2.72 23.08
C GLN A 211 18.74 -1.59 23.85
N ASP A 212 19.49 -0.61 24.31
CA ASP A 212 18.94 0.52 25.10
C ASP A 212 17.99 1.36 24.26
N LEU A 213 18.39 1.64 23.00
CA LEU A 213 17.57 2.41 22.06
C LEU A 213 16.29 1.66 21.67
N ALA A 214 16.38 0.36 21.43
CA ALA A 214 15.23 -0.48 21.13
C ALA A 214 14.25 -0.54 22.30
N ASN A 215 14.74 -0.66 23.53
CA ASN A 215 13.91 -0.62 24.73
C ASN A 215 13.19 0.73 24.89
N GLU A 216 13.91 1.84 24.71
CA GLU A 216 13.31 3.18 24.76
C GLU A 216 12.18 3.35 23.72
N TYR A 217 12.40 2.94 22.49
CA TYR A 217 11.39 3.06 21.44
C TYR A 217 10.26 2.04 21.58
N HIS A 218 10.53 0.87 22.12
CA HIS A 218 9.49 -0.10 22.47
C HIS A 218 8.57 0.46 23.55
N GLU A 219 9.11 1.03 24.64
CA GLU A 219 8.32 1.67 25.69
C GLU A 219 7.44 2.79 25.10
N LYS A 220 7.98 3.67 24.26
CA LYS A 220 7.21 4.72 23.58
C LYS A 220 6.09 4.15 22.68
N LEU A 221 6.34 3.03 22.02
CA LEU A 221 5.34 2.33 21.23
C LEU A 221 4.22 1.78 22.12
N ILE A 222 4.57 1.12 23.24
CA ILE A 222 3.60 0.58 24.19
C ILE A 222 2.76 1.70 24.83
N GLU A 223 3.37 2.81 25.21
CA GLU A 223 2.64 4.00 25.70
C GLU A 223 1.64 4.50 24.66
N SER A 224 2.08 4.67 23.41
CA SER A 224 1.22 5.13 22.31
C SER A 224 0.07 4.18 22.01
N VAL A 225 0.28 2.88 22.17
CA VAL A 225 -0.75 1.84 22.02
C VAL A 225 -1.72 1.86 23.20
N ALA A 226 -1.20 1.94 24.42
CA ALA A 226 -2.01 1.95 25.65
C ALA A 226 -2.94 3.18 25.71
N GLU A 227 -2.50 4.35 25.23
CA GLU A 227 -3.32 5.58 25.19
C GLU A 227 -4.56 5.46 24.30
N LEU A 228 -4.60 4.50 23.40
CA LEU A 228 -5.69 4.33 22.42
C LEU A 228 -6.79 3.37 22.88
N ASP A 229 -6.59 2.66 23.98
CA ASP A 229 -7.52 1.64 24.48
C ASP A 229 -7.52 1.62 26.01
N GLU A 230 -8.70 1.77 26.62
CA GLU A 230 -8.86 1.86 28.07
C GLU A 230 -8.40 0.58 28.80
N ASP A 231 -8.70 -0.59 28.24
CA ASP A 231 -8.31 -1.88 28.82
C ASP A 231 -6.79 -2.07 28.79
N LEU A 232 -6.14 -1.64 27.67
CA LEU A 232 -4.69 -1.69 27.54
C LEU A 232 -4.00 -0.65 28.44
N MET A 233 -4.62 0.50 28.66
CA MET A 233 -4.13 1.51 29.58
C MET A 233 -4.15 1.00 31.03
N GLU A 234 -5.23 0.31 31.45
CA GLU A 234 -5.31 -0.31 32.79
C GLU A 234 -4.21 -1.37 32.95
N LYS A 235 -3.98 -2.23 31.97
CA LYS A 235 -2.90 -3.22 32.00
C LYS A 235 -1.53 -2.55 32.13
N TYR A 236 -1.26 -1.54 31.32
CA TYR A 236 0.00 -0.81 31.31
C TYR A 236 0.30 -0.19 32.67
N PHE A 237 -0.68 0.53 33.29
CA PHE A 237 -0.53 1.09 34.63
C PHE A 237 -0.49 0.02 35.71
N GLY A 238 -1.10 -1.12 35.51
CA GLY A 238 -1.03 -2.29 36.40
C GLY A 238 0.32 -3.01 36.35
N GLY A 239 1.22 -2.64 35.44
CA GLY A 239 2.52 -3.29 35.22
C GLY A 239 2.42 -4.63 34.53
N GLU A 240 1.32 -4.91 33.82
CA GLU A 240 1.14 -6.08 32.98
C GLU A 240 1.71 -5.84 31.58
N GLU A 241 2.38 -6.83 31.04
CA GLU A 241 2.88 -6.76 29.65
C GLU A 241 1.74 -6.92 28.65
N LEU A 242 1.72 -6.09 27.61
CA LEU A 242 0.81 -6.23 26.48
C LEU A 242 1.29 -7.37 25.58
N THR A 243 0.35 -8.18 25.10
CA THR A 243 0.67 -9.24 24.14
C THR A 243 0.94 -8.66 22.75
N ILE A 244 1.69 -9.38 21.93
CA ILE A 244 1.98 -9.00 20.53
C ILE A 244 0.67 -8.80 19.75
N ASP A 245 -0.35 -9.64 19.97
CA ASP A 245 -1.63 -9.53 19.29
C ASP A 245 -2.41 -8.27 19.70
N GLU A 246 -2.38 -7.91 20.99
CA GLU A 246 -2.96 -6.66 21.49
C GLU A 246 -2.27 -5.44 20.86
N ILE A 247 -0.94 -5.44 20.80
CA ILE A 247 -0.16 -4.37 20.19
C ILE A 247 -0.50 -4.24 18.71
N LYS A 248 -0.44 -5.34 17.96
CA LYS A 248 -0.72 -5.36 16.51
C LYS A 248 -2.14 -4.93 16.17
N SER A 249 -3.13 -5.46 16.89
CA SER A 249 -4.54 -5.13 16.65
C SER A 249 -4.84 -3.66 16.92
N THR A 250 -4.23 -3.08 17.95
CA THR A 250 -4.40 -1.67 18.31
C THR A 250 -3.70 -0.75 17.31
N ILE A 251 -2.47 -1.07 16.89
CA ILE A 251 -1.77 -0.33 15.82
C ILE A 251 -2.61 -0.36 14.54
N ARG A 252 -3.16 -1.52 14.16
CA ARG A 252 -4.01 -1.65 12.98
C ARG A 252 -5.24 -0.76 13.07
N LYS A 253 -5.98 -0.82 14.19
CA LYS A 253 -7.16 0.02 14.42
C LYS A 253 -6.80 1.51 14.34
N ALA A 254 -5.76 1.94 15.02
CA ALA A 254 -5.29 3.32 15.01
C ALA A 254 -4.84 3.79 13.62
N THR A 255 -4.23 2.91 12.83
CA THR A 255 -3.84 3.20 11.45
C THR A 255 -5.07 3.39 10.56
N ILE A 256 -6.06 2.52 10.67
CA ILE A 256 -7.32 2.60 9.93
C ILE A 256 -8.10 3.88 10.31
N ASP A 257 -8.10 4.24 11.58
CA ASP A 257 -8.76 5.45 12.09
C ASP A 257 -7.95 6.74 11.85
N ASN A 258 -6.79 6.65 11.20
CA ASN A 258 -5.87 7.78 10.96
C ASN A 258 -5.38 8.49 12.24
N THR A 259 -5.38 7.83 13.37
CA THR A 259 -4.88 8.35 14.66
C THR A 259 -3.41 8.05 14.89
N MET A 260 -2.86 7.09 14.17
CA MET A 260 -1.45 6.71 14.19
C MET A 260 -0.93 6.47 12.77
N VAL A 261 0.32 6.80 12.52
CA VAL A 261 1.05 6.49 11.29
C VAL A 261 2.24 5.60 11.65
N PRO A 262 2.16 4.29 11.40
CA PRO A 262 3.30 3.39 11.61
C PRO A 262 4.45 3.73 10.68
N VAL A 263 5.67 3.77 11.21
CA VAL A 263 6.87 4.07 10.45
C VAL A 263 7.78 2.85 10.41
N THR A 264 8.12 2.42 9.20
CA THR A 264 9.05 1.35 8.87
C THR A 264 10.30 1.90 8.19
N CYS A 265 11.33 1.10 8.02
CA CYS A 265 12.56 1.53 7.38
C CYS A 265 13.18 0.43 6.52
N GLY A 266 14.08 0.83 5.62
CA GLY A 266 14.83 -0.10 4.81
C GLY A 266 15.63 0.56 3.69
N SER A 267 16.14 -0.28 2.79
CA SER A 267 16.78 0.12 1.55
C SER A 267 16.31 -0.80 0.43
N SER A 268 15.39 -0.30 -0.39
CA SER A 268 14.89 -1.07 -1.54
C SER A 268 16.00 -1.36 -2.56
N TYR A 269 16.94 -0.44 -2.75
CA TYR A 269 18.08 -0.64 -3.64
C TYR A 269 18.99 -1.78 -3.16
N ARG A 270 19.24 -1.87 -1.85
CA ARG A 270 20.03 -2.94 -1.21
C ARG A 270 19.18 -4.15 -0.82
N ASN A 271 17.92 -4.19 -1.22
CA ASN A 271 16.99 -5.32 -0.97
C ASN A 271 16.79 -5.64 0.52
N LYS A 272 16.90 -4.64 1.40
CA LYS A 272 16.78 -4.81 2.85
C LYS A 272 15.53 -4.13 3.39
N GLY A 273 14.65 -4.89 4.05
CA GLY A 273 13.46 -4.37 4.72
C GLY A 273 12.15 -4.45 3.92
N VAL A 274 12.17 -4.86 2.65
CA VAL A 274 10.96 -4.92 1.81
C VAL A 274 10.04 -6.06 2.23
N GLN A 275 10.57 -7.20 2.65
CA GLN A 275 9.78 -8.32 3.16
C GLN A 275 9.04 -7.92 4.45
N MET A 276 9.71 -7.20 5.35
CA MET A 276 9.13 -6.68 6.59
C MET A 276 8.10 -5.58 6.32
N LEU A 277 8.27 -4.79 5.26
CA LEU A 277 7.26 -3.85 4.79
C LEU A 277 5.99 -4.58 4.31
N LEU A 278 6.14 -5.67 3.56
CA LEU A 278 5.01 -6.50 3.13
C LEU A 278 4.27 -7.12 4.30
N ASP A 279 4.98 -7.61 5.31
CA ASP A 279 4.39 -8.11 6.55
C ASP A 279 3.62 -7.00 7.30
N ALA A 280 4.19 -5.81 7.39
CA ALA A 280 3.54 -4.65 8.00
C ALA A 280 2.27 -4.21 7.23
N ILE A 281 2.26 -4.30 5.91
CA ILE A 281 1.06 -4.05 5.09
C ILE A 281 -0.06 -5.02 5.46
N ILE A 282 0.26 -6.31 5.64
CA ILE A 282 -0.73 -7.30 6.05
C ILE A 282 -1.24 -7.01 7.46
N ASP A 283 -0.34 -6.74 8.40
CA ASP A 283 -0.68 -6.57 9.80
C ASP A 283 -1.47 -5.28 10.06
N TYR A 284 -1.12 -4.16 9.42
CA TYR A 284 -1.60 -2.83 9.83
C TYR A 284 -2.46 -2.10 8.82
N MET A 285 -2.43 -2.48 7.54
CA MET A 285 -3.23 -1.79 6.53
C MET A 285 -4.63 -2.39 6.42
N PRO A 286 -5.65 -1.56 6.07
CA PRO A 286 -7.03 -2.01 6.01
C PRO A 286 -7.30 -3.02 4.89
N ALA A 287 -8.24 -3.91 5.15
CA ALA A 287 -8.95 -4.67 4.14
C ALA A 287 -10.15 -3.86 3.60
N PRO A 288 -10.75 -4.24 2.46
CA PRO A 288 -11.96 -3.58 1.97
C PRO A 288 -13.13 -3.60 2.96
N THR A 289 -13.15 -4.54 3.89
CA THR A 289 -14.14 -4.65 4.96
C THR A 289 -13.94 -3.68 6.12
N ASP A 290 -12.75 -3.13 6.25
CA ASP A 290 -12.39 -2.21 7.34
C ASP A 290 -12.69 -0.74 6.98
N VAL A 291 -12.91 -0.44 5.71
CA VAL A 291 -13.23 0.91 5.24
C VAL A 291 -14.74 1.13 5.22
N PRO A 292 -15.21 2.38 5.38
CA PRO A 292 -16.63 2.68 5.31
C PRO A 292 -17.28 2.22 4.01
N ALA A 293 -18.57 1.85 4.07
CA ALA A 293 -19.36 1.55 2.90
C ALA A 293 -19.37 2.75 1.92
N ILE A 294 -19.30 2.47 0.63
CA ILE A 294 -19.41 3.54 -0.36
C ILE A 294 -20.84 4.09 -0.38
N LYS A 295 -20.92 5.41 -0.38
CA LYS A 295 -22.21 6.15 -0.49
C LYS A 295 -22.46 6.55 -1.92
N GLY A 296 -23.70 6.49 -2.32
CA GLY A 296 -24.18 6.88 -3.63
C GLY A 296 -25.62 7.35 -3.56
N VAL A 297 -26.19 7.67 -4.71
CA VAL A 297 -27.58 8.08 -4.85
C VAL A 297 -28.26 7.12 -5.82
N ASP A 298 -29.42 6.60 -5.45
CA ASP A 298 -30.25 5.81 -6.35
C ASP A 298 -30.73 6.69 -7.50
N PRO A 299 -30.43 6.36 -8.75
CA PRO A 299 -30.79 7.22 -9.88
C PRO A 299 -32.31 7.29 -10.14
N GLU A 300 -33.10 6.32 -9.66
CA GLU A 300 -34.54 6.30 -9.85
C GLU A 300 -35.29 7.08 -8.76
N THR A 301 -34.86 6.93 -7.50
CA THR A 301 -35.56 7.53 -6.36
C THR A 301 -34.91 8.82 -5.86
N GLY A 302 -33.63 9.03 -6.11
CA GLY A 302 -32.82 10.13 -5.57
C GLY A 302 -32.42 9.95 -4.10
N ASP A 303 -32.70 8.78 -3.52
CA ASP A 303 -32.39 8.49 -2.13
C ASP A 303 -30.89 8.14 -1.97
N GLU A 304 -30.31 8.52 -0.82
CA GLU A 304 -28.98 8.06 -0.46
C GLU A 304 -28.98 6.55 -0.20
N VAL A 305 -28.02 5.86 -0.80
CA VAL A 305 -27.80 4.42 -0.63
C VAL A 305 -26.37 4.15 -0.24
N GLU A 306 -26.16 3.12 0.57
CA GLU A 306 -24.86 2.62 0.93
C GLU A 306 -24.64 1.22 0.35
N ARG A 307 -23.39 0.93 -0.03
CA ARG A 307 -22.96 -0.38 -0.52
C ARG A 307 -21.76 -0.87 0.31
N PRO A 308 -22.00 -1.76 1.28
CA PRO A 308 -20.92 -2.37 2.04
C PRO A 308 -20.11 -3.33 1.17
N SER A 309 -18.84 -3.51 1.51
CA SER A 309 -17.97 -4.45 0.81
C SER A 309 -18.39 -5.90 1.09
N SER A 310 -19.22 -6.44 0.22
CA SER A 310 -19.74 -7.81 0.29
C SER A 310 -20.09 -8.34 -1.11
N ASP A 311 -19.76 -9.60 -1.37
CA ASP A 311 -20.08 -10.26 -2.64
C ASP A 311 -21.59 -10.49 -2.82
N LYS A 312 -22.37 -10.41 -1.73
CA LYS A 312 -23.82 -10.64 -1.72
C LYS A 312 -24.64 -9.40 -2.02
N GLU A 313 -24.03 -8.23 -1.97
CA GLU A 313 -24.66 -6.96 -2.26
C GLU A 313 -24.84 -6.75 -3.77
N PRO A 314 -25.72 -5.83 -4.20
CA PRO A 314 -25.78 -5.41 -5.59
C PRO A 314 -24.43 -4.91 -6.09
N PHE A 315 -24.12 -5.20 -7.35
CA PHE A 315 -22.87 -4.77 -7.97
C PHE A 315 -22.78 -3.25 -8.03
N ALA A 316 -21.69 -2.71 -7.50
CA ALA A 316 -21.30 -1.31 -7.64
C ALA A 316 -19.78 -1.21 -7.82
N ALA A 317 -19.37 -0.42 -8.81
CA ALA A 317 -17.98 -0.21 -9.14
C ALA A 317 -17.74 1.24 -9.59
N LEU A 318 -16.48 1.68 -9.52
CA LEU A 318 -16.05 2.99 -9.99
C LEU A 318 -14.95 2.83 -11.05
N ALA A 319 -15.17 3.41 -12.22
CA ALA A 319 -14.15 3.54 -13.25
C ALA A 319 -13.19 4.68 -12.88
N PHE A 320 -11.96 4.36 -12.53
CA PHE A 320 -11.01 5.37 -12.05
C PHE A 320 -9.92 5.75 -13.06
N LYS A 321 -9.74 4.94 -14.11
CA LYS A 321 -8.76 5.21 -15.16
C LYS A 321 -9.19 4.62 -16.51
N ILE A 322 -8.97 5.39 -17.56
CA ILE A 322 -9.11 4.92 -18.95
C ILE A 322 -7.73 4.92 -19.59
N ALA A 323 -7.38 3.83 -20.23
CA ALA A 323 -6.16 3.70 -21.03
C ALA A 323 -6.48 3.20 -22.43
N THR A 324 -5.62 3.52 -23.38
CA THR A 324 -5.69 2.97 -24.74
C THR A 324 -4.58 1.95 -24.92
N ASP A 325 -4.96 0.77 -25.32
CA ASP A 325 -4.06 -0.35 -25.58
C ASP A 325 -4.03 -0.67 -27.08
N PRO A 326 -2.84 -0.90 -27.66
CA PRO A 326 -2.71 -1.15 -29.11
C PRO A 326 -3.44 -2.41 -29.58
N PHE A 327 -3.63 -3.41 -28.71
CA PHE A 327 -4.17 -4.72 -29.08
C PHE A 327 -5.65 -4.89 -28.74
N VAL A 328 -6.08 -4.35 -27.58
CA VAL A 328 -7.45 -4.52 -27.10
C VAL A 328 -8.28 -3.23 -27.15
N GLY A 329 -7.66 -2.13 -27.53
CA GLY A 329 -8.32 -0.82 -27.64
C GLY A 329 -8.52 -0.16 -26.27
N LYS A 330 -9.73 0.33 -26.00
CA LYS A 330 -10.04 1.04 -24.76
C LYS A 330 -10.09 0.08 -23.58
N LEU A 331 -9.24 0.33 -22.59
CA LEU A 331 -9.21 -0.33 -21.28
C LEU A 331 -9.81 0.60 -20.22
N CYS A 332 -10.80 0.10 -19.50
CA CYS A 332 -11.41 0.80 -18.36
C CYS A 332 -10.98 0.11 -17.08
N PHE A 333 -10.14 0.75 -16.28
CA PHE A 333 -9.77 0.26 -14.96
C PHE A 333 -10.85 0.65 -13.96
N PHE A 334 -11.31 -0.33 -13.18
CA PHE A 334 -12.37 -0.13 -12.21
C PHE A 334 -12.11 -0.87 -10.92
N ARG A 335 -12.63 -0.32 -9.83
CA ARG A 335 -12.69 -0.97 -8.53
C ARG A 335 -14.12 -1.42 -8.26
N VAL A 336 -14.28 -2.66 -7.82
CA VAL A 336 -15.55 -3.19 -7.33
C VAL A 336 -15.68 -2.86 -5.85
N TYR A 337 -16.71 -2.14 -5.47
CA TYR A 337 -17.02 -1.83 -4.07
C TYR A 337 -17.95 -2.86 -3.45
N SER A 338 -18.92 -3.36 -4.19
CA SER A 338 -19.86 -4.36 -3.72
C SER A 338 -20.30 -5.30 -4.84
N GLY A 339 -20.78 -6.46 -4.45
CA GLY A 339 -21.32 -7.45 -5.37
C GLY A 339 -20.26 -8.16 -6.22
N THR A 340 -20.74 -8.84 -7.23
CA THR A 340 -19.93 -9.59 -8.19
C THR A 340 -20.44 -9.34 -9.60
N VAL A 341 -19.55 -9.39 -10.58
CA VAL A 341 -19.93 -9.31 -12.00
C VAL A 341 -19.07 -10.24 -12.84
N SER A 342 -19.70 -10.90 -13.81
CA SER A 342 -19.03 -11.79 -14.76
C SER A 342 -18.79 -11.10 -16.10
N ALA A 343 -17.76 -11.53 -16.81
CA ALA A 343 -17.51 -11.13 -18.18
C ALA A 343 -18.73 -11.43 -19.07
N GLY A 344 -19.04 -10.53 -19.99
CA GLY A 344 -20.20 -10.63 -20.85
C GLY A 344 -21.51 -10.08 -20.26
N THR A 345 -21.53 -9.69 -18.99
CA THR A 345 -22.69 -9.09 -18.33
C THR A 345 -22.93 -7.65 -18.83
N THR A 346 -24.19 -7.26 -18.91
CA THR A 346 -24.58 -5.86 -19.12
C THR A 346 -24.66 -5.16 -17.77
N VAL A 347 -23.98 -4.00 -17.66
CA VAL A 347 -23.97 -3.15 -16.48
C VAL A 347 -24.58 -1.79 -16.82
N TYR A 348 -25.20 -1.16 -15.82
CA TYR A 348 -25.77 0.17 -15.94
C TYR A 348 -24.76 1.24 -15.53
N ASN A 349 -24.51 2.20 -16.41
CA ASN A 349 -23.71 3.39 -16.10
C ASN A 349 -24.66 4.48 -15.58
N SER A 350 -24.66 4.72 -14.29
CA SER A 350 -25.58 5.65 -13.62
C SER A 350 -25.28 7.13 -13.94
N VAL A 351 -24.06 7.45 -14.36
CA VAL A 351 -23.66 8.82 -14.74
C VAL A 351 -24.12 9.16 -16.15
N LYS A 352 -24.03 8.19 -17.06
CA LYS A 352 -24.37 8.35 -18.49
C LYS A 352 -25.79 7.91 -18.82
N ASP A 353 -26.51 7.37 -17.86
CA ASP A 353 -27.88 6.82 -18.02
C ASP A 353 -27.97 5.85 -19.19
N ASN A 354 -27.07 4.89 -19.26
CA ASN A 354 -27.05 3.88 -20.30
C ASN A 354 -26.56 2.51 -19.83
N ASN A 355 -26.91 1.49 -20.59
CA ASN A 355 -26.42 0.14 -20.39
C ASN A 355 -25.24 -0.13 -21.31
N GLU A 356 -24.17 -0.70 -20.75
CA GLU A 356 -22.99 -1.12 -21.51
C GLU A 356 -22.65 -2.58 -21.20
N ARG A 357 -22.11 -3.28 -22.19
CA ARG A 357 -21.67 -4.66 -22.03
C ARG A 357 -20.22 -4.70 -21.57
N LEU A 358 -19.99 -5.35 -20.45
CA LEU A 358 -18.68 -5.66 -19.89
C LEU A 358 -18.12 -6.89 -20.64
N GLY A 359 -17.47 -6.66 -21.79
CA GLY A 359 -17.11 -7.74 -22.72
C GLY A 359 -16.10 -8.72 -22.13
N ARG A 360 -14.89 -8.26 -21.82
CA ARG A 360 -13.82 -9.04 -21.19
C ARG A 360 -13.42 -8.34 -19.89
N ILE A 361 -13.02 -9.13 -18.90
CA ILE A 361 -12.42 -8.65 -17.68
C ILE A 361 -10.99 -9.14 -17.60
N LEU A 362 -10.06 -8.24 -17.35
CA LEU A 362 -8.63 -8.52 -17.33
C LEU A 362 -8.10 -8.26 -15.91
N GLN A 363 -7.39 -9.23 -15.36
CA GLN A 363 -6.52 -9.02 -14.22
C GLN A 363 -5.16 -8.58 -14.73
N MET A 364 -4.68 -7.48 -14.19
CA MET A 364 -3.39 -6.93 -14.58
C MET A 364 -2.29 -7.46 -13.67
N HIS A 365 -1.20 -7.93 -14.28
CA HIS A 365 0.05 -8.29 -13.62
C HIS A 365 1.16 -7.50 -14.29
N ALA A 366 1.32 -6.24 -13.88
CA ALA A 366 2.21 -5.29 -14.56
C ALA A 366 1.86 -5.15 -16.06
N ASN A 367 2.68 -5.68 -16.96
CA ASN A 367 2.43 -5.67 -18.40
C ASN A 367 1.64 -6.88 -18.92
N ASP A 368 1.55 -7.92 -18.10
CA ASP A 368 0.81 -9.12 -18.49
C ASP A 368 -0.67 -8.99 -18.15
N ARG A 369 -1.50 -9.54 -19.00
CA ARG A 369 -2.96 -9.52 -18.89
C ARG A 369 -3.48 -10.94 -18.86
N LYS A 370 -4.29 -11.21 -17.85
CA LYS A 370 -4.97 -12.49 -17.73
C LYS A 370 -6.46 -12.27 -17.80
N ASP A 371 -7.12 -12.95 -18.75
CA ASP A 371 -8.58 -12.99 -18.76
C ASP A 371 -9.10 -13.68 -17.50
N ILE A 372 -10.09 -13.05 -16.88
CA ILE A 372 -10.82 -13.62 -15.73
C ILE A 372 -12.31 -13.59 -15.99
N ASP A 373 -13.01 -14.61 -15.50
CA ASP A 373 -14.45 -14.78 -15.76
C ASP A 373 -15.32 -13.87 -14.88
N CYS A 374 -14.84 -13.56 -13.68
CA CYS A 374 -15.63 -12.85 -12.68
C CYS A 374 -14.72 -12.01 -11.77
N VAL A 375 -15.25 -10.88 -11.31
CA VAL A 375 -14.66 -10.03 -10.24
C VAL A 375 -15.62 -9.95 -9.07
N TYR A 376 -15.07 -9.68 -7.90
CA TYR A 376 -15.74 -9.67 -6.61
C TYR A 376 -15.56 -8.33 -5.91
N ALA A 377 -16.36 -8.07 -4.86
CA ALA A 377 -16.17 -6.90 -4.01
C ALA A 377 -14.69 -6.76 -3.57
N GLY A 378 -14.15 -5.55 -3.57
CA GLY A 378 -12.76 -5.27 -3.23
C GLY A 378 -11.75 -5.53 -4.35
N ASP A 379 -12.16 -6.09 -5.49
CA ASP A 379 -11.25 -6.33 -6.62
C ASP A 379 -10.98 -5.06 -7.42
N ILE A 380 -9.78 -5.01 -7.99
CA ILE A 380 -9.37 -4.03 -8.99
C ILE A 380 -9.06 -4.80 -10.27
N ALA A 381 -9.68 -4.39 -11.38
CA ALA A 381 -9.53 -5.05 -12.68
C ALA A 381 -9.64 -4.04 -13.82
N ALA A 382 -9.40 -4.50 -15.04
CA ALA A 382 -9.66 -3.73 -16.26
C ALA A 382 -10.75 -4.40 -17.09
N ALA A 383 -11.59 -3.58 -17.71
CA ALA A 383 -12.66 -4.03 -18.60
C ALA A 383 -12.39 -3.61 -20.05
N VAL A 384 -12.76 -4.49 -20.98
CA VAL A 384 -12.85 -4.19 -22.40
C VAL A 384 -14.32 -4.23 -22.81
N GLY A 385 -14.74 -3.27 -23.62
CA GLY A 385 -16.11 -3.23 -24.14
C GLY A 385 -16.95 -2.06 -23.64
N LEU A 386 -16.52 -1.38 -22.56
CA LEU A 386 -17.17 -0.18 -22.05
C LEU A 386 -16.80 1.03 -22.93
N ARG A 387 -17.65 1.36 -23.91
CA ARG A 387 -17.35 2.37 -24.94
C ARG A 387 -17.57 3.80 -24.46
N ASN A 388 -18.66 4.02 -23.74
CA ASN A 388 -19.10 5.34 -23.30
C ASN A 388 -18.60 5.69 -21.89
N THR A 389 -18.25 4.69 -21.09
CA THR A 389 -17.74 4.86 -19.72
C THR A 389 -16.48 5.71 -19.73
N THR A 390 -16.43 6.71 -18.86
CA THR A 390 -15.29 7.61 -18.65
C THR A 390 -14.78 7.52 -17.21
N THR A 391 -13.66 8.16 -16.92
CA THR A 391 -13.12 8.22 -15.56
C THR A 391 -14.10 8.96 -14.64
N GLY A 392 -14.47 8.32 -13.53
CA GLY A 392 -15.43 8.84 -12.55
C GLY A 392 -16.85 8.28 -12.67
N ASP A 393 -17.11 7.49 -13.72
CA ASP A 393 -18.42 6.82 -13.91
C ASP A 393 -18.55 5.59 -13.02
#